data_beb5696f0179f14c0764fa9b993a67fc
#
_entry.id   beb5696f0179f14c0764fa9b993a67fc
#
_cell.length_a   1.000
_cell.length_b   1.000
_cell.length_c   1.000
_cell.angle_alpha   90.00
_cell.angle_beta   90.00
_cell.angle_gamma   90.00
#
_symmetry.space_group_name_H-M   'P 1'
#
loop_
_entity.id
_entity.type
_entity.pdbx_description
1 polymer ?
#
loop_
_entity_poly.entity_id
_entity_poly.type
_entity_poly.pdbx_seq_one_letter_code
_entity_poly.pdbx_strand_id
1 'polypeptide(L)'
;QVCCNYFVINFASNCPMDCSYCYLQEYLADNSELKVFSNVGDLIDEADQVLRKHRALFFRVGTGEITDSLALEPYTGMVGELIPYFAEQPNVLLELKTKSDCVDNLLDFDPKGRVVVAWSMNPQAVIDRDEADTASMSERLAAAQRCQEAGYRLGFHFDPMIEYPGWEAD
;
A
#
# COMPACT_ATOMS: atom_id res chain seq x y z
N GLN A 1 23.55 -9.63 7.99
CA GLN A 1 22.31 -9.61 7.22
C GLN A 1 22.13 -8.20 6.69
N VAL A 2 22.01 -8.03 5.36
CA VAL A 2 21.80 -6.70 4.77
C VAL A 2 20.32 -6.40 4.87
N CYS A 3 19.96 -5.38 5.65
CA CYS A 3 18.59 -4.87 5.71
C CYS A 3 18.35 -3.93 4.53
N CYS A 4 17.19 -4.03 3.89
CA CYS A 4 16.82 -3.16 2.76
C CYS A 4 16.37 -1.76 3.19
N ASN A 5 16.48 -1.39 4.47
CA ASN A 5 15.97 -0.14 5.04
C ASN A 5 14.47 0.08 4.74
N TYR A 6 13.69 -0.98 4.81
CA TYR A 6 12.23 -0.88 4.69
C TYR A 6 11.62 -0.63 6.05
N PHE A 7 10.85 0.42 6.15
CA PHE A 7 10.12 0.84 7.34
C PHE A 7 8.63 0.83 7.06
N VAL A 8 7.85 0.57 8.09
CA VAL A 8 6.40 0.48 8.00
C VAL A 8 5.77 1.63 8.79
N ILE A 9 4.83 2.29 8.16
CA ILE A 9 3.93 3.25 8.78
C ILE A 9 2.57 2.59 8.95
N ASN A 10 2.12 2.46 10.19
CA ASN A 10 0.83 1.90 10.51
C ASN A 10 -0.17 3.01 10.80
N PHE A 11 -0.93 3.42 9.80
CA PHE A 11 -2.02 4.40 9.95
C PHE A 11 -3.36 3.75 10.34
N ALA A 12 -3.46 2.44 10.17
CA ALA A 12 -4.63 1.64 10.55
C ALA A 12 -4.19 0.25 11.01
N SER A 13 -5.08 -0.46 11.63
CA SER A 13 -4.93 -1.86 12.04
C SER A 13 -6.13 -2.66 11.59
N ASN A 14 -5.87 -3.86 11.09
CA ASN A 14 -6.80 -4.72 10.38
C ASN A 14 -7.11 -4.21 8.96
N CYS A 15 -7.68 -5.06 8.13
CA CYS A 15 -7.92 -4.77 6.73
C CYS A 15 -9.42 -4.89 6.43
N PRO A 16 -10.02 -4.02 5.60
CA PRO A 16 -11.41 -4.15 5.21
C PRO A 16 -11.66 -5.28 4.20
N MET A 17 -10.58 -5.87 3.66
CA MET A 17 -10.62 -7.00 2.71
C MET A 17 -10.52 -8.33 3.46
N ASP A 18 -11.14 -9.39 2.90
CA ASP A 18 -11.16 -10.73 3.50
C ASP A 18 -10.47 -11.76 2.58
N CYS A 19 -9.16 -11.62 2.42
CA CYS A 19 -8.36 -12.57 1.64
C CYS A 19 -8.13 -13.86 2.44
N SER A 20 -8.53 -15.03 1.91
CA SER A 20 -8.48 -16.32 2.61
C SER A 20 -7.07 -16.75 3.07
N TYR A 21 -6.03 -16.30 2.37
CA TYR A 21 -4.62 -16.60 2.67
C TYR A 21 -3.92 -15.54 3.53
N CYS A 22 -4.65 -14.49 3.98
CA CYS A 22 -4.05 -13.35 4.66
C CYS A 22 -3.61 -13.72 6.08
N TYR A 23 -2.33 -13.50 6.40
CA TYR A 23 -1.80 -13.75 7.74
C TYR A 23 -2.44 -12.85 8.82
N LEU A 24 -3.04 -11.72 8.43
CA LEU A 24 -3.70 -10.83 9.38
C LEU A 24 -4.90 -11.48 10.06
N GLN A 25 -5.56 -12.43 9.40
CA GLN A 25 -6.67 -13.18 10.00
C GLN A 25 -6.23 -13.95 11.24
N GLU A 26 -5.00 -14.53 11.22
CA GLU A 26 -4.42 -15.20 12.38
C GLU A 26 -3.76 -14.21 13.34
N TYR A 27 -2.98 -13.26 12.79
CA TYR A 27 -2.21 -12.31 13.59
C TYR A 27 -3.09 -11.36 14.41
N LEU A 28 -4.26 -10.98 13.89
CA LEU A 28 -5.23 -10.10 14.53
C LEU A 28 -6.49 -10.83 15.00
N ALA A 29 -6.45 -12.17 15.14
CA ALA A 29 -7.62 -12.99 15.49
C ALA A 29 -8.33 -12.54 16.78
N ASP A 30 -7.56 -12.09 17.78
CA ASP A 30 -8.08 -11.55 19.04
C ASP A 30 -8.56 -10.07 18.94
N ASN A 31 -8.34 -9.41 17.81
CA ASN A 31 -8.67 -8.00 17.60
C ASN A 31 -9.17 -7.77 16.17
N SER A 32 -10.36 -8.24 15.88
CA SER A 32 -11.00 -8.15 14.55
C SER A 32 -11.55 -6.74 14.22
N GLU A 33 -11.44 -5.79 15.13
CA GLU A 33 -11.89 -4.42 14.88
C GLU A 33 -10.97 -3.70 13.89
N LEU A 34 -11.57 -3.10 12.86
CA LEU A 34 -10.88 -2.18 11.96
C LEU A 34 -10.66 -0.84 12.69
N LYS A 35 -9.41 -0.43 12.86
CA LYS A 35 -9.04 0.81 13.53
C LYS A 35 -8.26 1.71 12.61
N VAL A 36 -8.61 2.98 12.56
CA VAL A 36 -7.88 4.04 11.86
C VAL A 36 -7.35 5.03 12.89
N PHE A 37 -6.07 5.36 12.78
CA PHE A 37 -5.43 6.33 13.66
C PHE A 37 -5.55 7.73 13.05
N SER A 38 -6.16 8.66 13.78
CA SER A 38 -6.43 10.02 13.30
C SER A 38 -5.25 10.99 13.48
N ASN A 39 -4.19 10.55 14.15
CA ASN A 39 -3.01 11.36 14.45
C ASN A 39 -1.90 11.24 13.39
N VAL A 40 -2.26 11.38 12.11
CA VAL A 40 -1.32 11.27 10.97
C VAL A 40 -0.17 12.28 11.09
N GLY A 41 -0.43 13.47 11.65
CA GLY A 41 0.60 14.48 11.92
C GLY A 41 1.73 13.96 12.83
N ASP A 42 1.39 13.28 13.94
CA ASP A 42 2.40 12.70 14.86
C ASP A 42 3.27 11.66 14.14
N LEU A 43 2.64 10.86 13.28
CA LEU A 43 3.31 9.84 12.48
C LEU A 43 4.31 10.47 11.48
N ILE A 44 3.91 11.57 10.84
CA ILE A 44 4.78 12.34 9.94
C ILE A 44 5.94 12.95 10.72
N ASP A 45 5.69 13.50 11.91
CA ASP A 45 6.72 14.10 12.76
C ASP A 45 7.76 13.07 13.22
N GLU A 46 7.33 11.85 13.55
CA GLU A 46 8.24 10.74 13.89
C GLU A 46 9.07 10.32 12.67
N ALA A 47 8.44 10.18 11.51
CA ALA A 47 9.15 9.87 10.27
C ALA A 47 10.18 10.94 9.92
N ASP A 48 9.83 12.24 10.07
CA ASP A 48 10.72 13.38 9.81
C ASP A 48 11.97 13.33 10.71
N GLN A 49 11.80 13.03 12.01
CA GLN A 49 12.92 12.89 12.94
C GLN A 49 13.90 11.79 12.49
N VAL A 50 13.38 10.63 12.06
CA VAL A 50 14.22 9.52 11.57
C VAL A 50 14.94 9.90 10.28
N LEU A 51 14.23 10.45 9.30
CA LEU A 51 14.79 10.84 8.00
C LEU A 51 15.87 11.92 8.14
N ARG A 52 15.65 12.93 8.97
CA ARG A 52 16.62 14.01 9.25
C ARG A 52 17.86 13.50 9.98
N LYS A 53 17.70 12.60 10.94
CA LYS A 53 18.80 11.99 11.68
C LYS A 53 19.73 11.16 10.80
N HIS A 54 19.17 10.53 9.78
CA HIS A 54 19.86 9.56 8.92
C HIS A 54 19.92 9.99 7.44
N ARG A 55 20.20 11.25 7.16
CA ARG A 55 20.18 11.85 5.80
C ARG A 55 21.06 11.13 4.77
N ALA A 56 22.10 10.42 5.23
CA ALA A 56 22.99 9.65 4.34
C ALA A 56 22.42 8.30 3.93
N LEU A 57 21.34 7.85 4.56
CA LEU A 57 20.66 6.60 4.22
C LEU A 57 19.46 6.88 3.33
N PHE A 58 19.18 5.95 2.42
CA PHE A 58 17.96 5.95 1.63
C PHE A 58 16.97 4.95 2.24
N PHE A 59 15.74 5.39 2.44
CA PHE A 59 14.68 4.60 3.07
C PHE A 59 13.62 4.19 2.06
N ARG A 60 13.04 3.02 2.26
CA ARG A 60 11.76 2.63 1.68
C ARG A 60 10.75 2.58 2.82
N VAL A 61 9.62 3.25 2.63
CA VAL A 61 8.55 3.32 3.63
C VAL A 61 7.28 2.79 3.01
N GLY A 62 6.65 1.82 3.66
CA GLY A 62 5.39 1.24 3.21
C GLY A 62 4.27 1.42 4.25
N THR A 63 3.03 1.42 3.79
CA THR A 63 1.83 1.58 4.63
C THR A 63 0.93 0.34 4.64
N GLY A 64 1.23 -0.68 3.82
CA GLY A 64 0.34 -1.81 3.55
C GLY A 64 0.67 -3.11 4.29
N GLU A 65 1.27 -3.06 5.49
CA GLU A 65 1.67 -4.30 6.20
C GLU A 65 0.56 -4.85 7.09
N ILE A 66 -0.12 -4.02 7.87
CA ILE A 66 -1.20 -4.46 8.78
C ILE A 66 -2.58 -3.96 8.36
N THR A 67 -2.67 -3.41 7.16
CA THR A 67 -3.89 -2.99 6.47
C THR A 67 -3.60 -2.85 4.97
N ASP A 68 -4.61 -2.65 4.15
CA ASP A 68 -4.42 -2.20 2.77
C ASP A 68 -4.17 -0.69 2.73
N SER A 69 -3.24 -0.23 1.90
CA SER A 69 -2.83 1.18 1.89
C SER A 69 -3.91 2.13 1.37
N LEU A 70 -4.80 1.68 0.49
CA LEU A 70 -5.74 2.56 -0.21
C LEU A 70 -7.22 2.18 -0.05
N ALA A 71 -7.53 0.98 0.44
CA ALA A 71 -8.92 0.55 0.58
C ALA A 71 -9.77 1.47 1.48
N LEU A 72 -9.14 2.12 2.45
CA LEU A 72 -9.79 3.08 3.35
C LEU A 72 -9.66 4.54 2.90
N GLU A 73 -8.94 4.80 1.81
CA GLU A 73 -8.64 6.16 1.35
C GLU A 73 -9.87 7.04 1.12
N PRO A 74 -11.00 6.52 0.55
CA PRO A 74 -12.21 7.32 0.37
C PRO A 74 -12.81 7.87 1.66
N TYR A 75 -12.45 7.27 2.81
CA TYR A 75 -12.94 7.66 4.13
C TYR A 75 -11.92 8.44 4.95
N THR A 76 -10.62 8.18 4.72
CA THR A 76 -9.55 8.71 5.57
C THR A 76 -8.89 9.95 4.99
N GLY A 77 -8.78 10.04 3.66
CA GLY A 77 -8.04 11.12 2.99
C GLY A 77 -6.55 11.17 3.36
N MET A 78 -5.99 10.07 3.86
CA MET A 78 -4.65 10.01 4.45
C MET A 78 -3.56 10.36 3.43
N VAL A 79 -3.73 10.01 2.17
CA VAL A 79 -2.75 10.34 1.12
C VAL A 79 -2.57 11.84 0.96
N GLY A 80 -3.58 12.65 1.28
CA GLY A 80 -3.51 14.10 1.27
C GLY A 80 -2.49 14.70 2.25
N GLU A 81 -2.15 13.96 3.31
CA GLU A 81 -1.09 14.33 4.25
C GLU A 81 0.24 13.66 3.91
N LEU A 82 0.22 12.37 3.56
CA LEU A 82 1.43 11.60 3.32
C LEU A 82 2.14 11.99 2.01
N ILE A 83 1.42 12.09 0.89
CA ILE A 83 2.05 12.33 -0.41
C ILE A 83 2.77 13.68 -0.44
N PRO A 84 2.18 14.83 -0.04
CA PRO A 84 2.88 16.11 -0.04
C PRO A 84 4.14 16.09 0.83
N TYR A 85 4.12 15.42 1.97
CA TYR A 85 5.29 15.32 2.84
C TYR A 85 6.40 14.47 2.20
N PHE A 86 6.08 13.23 1.79
CA PHE A 86 7.08 12.29 1.28
C PHE A 86 7.63 12.69 -0.11
N ALA A 87 6.83 13.35 -0.95
CA ALA A 87 7.27 13.85 -2.24
C ALA A 87 8.43 14.85 -2.14
N GLU A 88 8.55 15.59 -1.03
CA GLU A 88 9.62 16.56 -0.80
C GLU A 88 10.89 15.94 -0.15
N GLN A 89 10.84 14.69 0.31
CA GLN A 89 11.98 14.11 1.00
C GLN A 89 13.01 13.54 0.02
N PRO A 90 14.29 13.93 0.12
CA PRO A 90 15.32 13.52 -0.84
C PRO A 90 15.78 12.07 -0.65
N ASN A 91 15.59 11.49 0.53
CA ASN A 91 16.18 10.21 0.93
C ASN A 91 15.16 9.13 1.28
N VAL A 92 13.94 9.23 0.72
CA VAL A 92 12.89 8.24 0.95
C VAL A 92 12.13 7.93 -0.34
N LEU A 93 11.56 6.74 -0.39
CA LEU A 93 10.54 6.31 -1.34
C LEU A 93 9.35 5.78 -0.52
N LEU A 94 8.19 6.40 -0.68
CA LEU A 94 6.93 5.92 -0.11
C LEU A 94 6.32 4.87 -1.03
N GLU A 95 5.90 3.74 -0.51
CA GLU A 95 5.17 2.70 -1.21
C GLU A 95 3.76 2.55 -0.62
N LEU A 96 2.76 2.72 -1.47
CA LEU A 96 1.34 2.49 -1.18
C LEU A 96 0.94 1.17 -1.84
N LYS A 97 0.90 0.08 -1.06
CA LYS A 97 0.60 -1.27 -1.56
C LYS A 97 -0.87 -1.61 -1.34
N THR A 98 -1.57 -2.02 -2.41
CA THR A 98 -3.03 -2.20 -2.36
C THR A 98 -3.53 -3.36 -3.23
N LYS A 99 -4.74 -3.81 -2.94
CA LYS A 99 -5.61 -4.64 -3.80
C LYS A 99 -6.90 -3.88 -4.18
N SER A 100 -6.93 -2.55 -3.95
CA SER A 100 -8.06 -1.68 -4.22
C SER A 100 -7.86 -0.90 -5.53
N ASP A 101 -8.92 -0.33 -6.05
CA ASP A 101 -8.95 0.65 -7.14
C ASP A 101 -9.16 2.09 -6.66
N CYS A 102 -9.16 2.31 -5.33
CA CYS A 102 -9.40 3.61 -4.70
C CYS A 102 -8.21 4.56 -4.86
N VAL A 103 -8.05 5.14 -6.04
CA VAL A 103 -6.92 6.02 -6.40
C VAL A 103 -7.31 7.48 -6.66
N ASP A 104 -8.59 7.82 -6.59
CA ASP A 104 -9.10 9.15 -6.98
C ASP A 104 -8.37 10.29 -6.26
N ASN A 105 -8.23 10.17 -4.94
CA ASN A 105 -7.55 11.18 -4.13
C ASN A 105 -6.05 11.35 -4.45
N LEU A 106 -5.40 10.32 -5.03
CA LEU A 106 -3.99 10.39 -5.39
C LEU A 106 -3.75 11.33 -6.58
N LEU A 107 -4.72 11.41 -7.50
CA LEU A 107 -4.57 12.08 -8.79
C LEU A 107 -4.41 13.59 -8.67
N ASP A 108 -4.74 14.16 -7.52
CA ASP A 108 -4.61 15.59 -7.22
C ASP A 108 -3.19 15.99 -6.77
N PHE A 109 -2.28 15.02 -6.57
CA PHE A 109 -0.94 15.28 -6.04
C PHE A 109 0.18 14.95 -7.04
N ASP A 110 1.26 15.73 -7.00
CA ASP A 110 2.51 15.44 -7.71
C ASP A 110 3.40 14.53 -6.85
N PRO A 111 3.63 13.26 -7.25
CA PRO A 111 4.46 12.34 -6.49
C PRO A 111 5.97 12.67 -6.54
N LYS A 112 6.42 13.58 -7.40
CA LYS A 112 7.83 13.98 -7.63
C LYS A 112 8.80 12.81 -7.76
N GLY A 113 8.30 11.67 -8.25
CA GLY A 113 9.05 10.42 -8.38
C GLY A 113 9.45 9.78 -7.04
N ARG A 114 8.81 10.18 -5.93
CA ARG A 114 9.07 9.69 -4.56
C ARG A 114 7.99 8.79 -4.01
N VAL A 115 6.90 8.61 -4.75
CA VAL A 115 5.80 7.73 -4.38
C VAL A 115 5.64 6.63 -5.42
N VAL A 116 5.54 5.41 -4.94
CA VAL A 116 5.21 4.21 -5.73
C VAL A 116 3.81 3.76 -5.30
N VAL A 117 2.92 3.58 -6.25
CA VAL A 117 1.67 2.86 -6.02
C VAL A 117 1.85 1.45 -6.52
N ALA A 118 1.64 0.48 -5.64
CA ALA A 118 1.93 -0.91 -5.93
C ALA A 118 0.69 -1.79 -5.73
N TRP A 119 0.44 -2.67 -6.70
CA TRP A 119 -0.66 -3.63 -6.60
C TRP A 119 -0.16 -5.04 -6.34
N SER A 120 -0.81 -5.72 -5.40
CA SER A 120 -0.73 -7.18 -5.33
C SER A 120 -1.53 -7.76 -6.48
N MET A 121 -0.92 -8.66 -7.25
CA MET A 121 -1.51 -9.21 -8.47
C MET A 121 -1.64 -10.72 -8.33
N ASN A 122 -2.83 -11.24 -8.65
CA ASN A 122 -3.12 -12.65 -8.82
C ASN A 122 -4.01 -12.82 -10.04
N PRO A 123 -4.01 -13.97 -10.72
CA PRO A 123 -4.99 -14.28 -11.77
C PRO A 123 -6.42 -14.08 -11.30
N GLN A 124 -7.33 -13.66 -12.20
CA GLN A 124 -8.71 -13.37 -11.83
C GLN A 124 -9.40 -14.55 -11.13
N ALA A 125 -9.10 -15.80 -11.52
CA ALA A 125 -9.65 -16.98 -10.86
C ALA A 125 -9.24 -17.09 -9.38
N VAL A 126 -8.05 -16.63 -9.02
CA VAL A 126 -7.58 -16.58 -7.63
C VAL A 126 -8.26 -15.43 -6.89
N ILE A 127 -8.37 -14.26 -7.54
CA ILE A 127 -9.08 -13.10 -6.96
C ILE A 127 -10.50 -13.48 -6.60
N ASP A 128 -11.24 -14.07 -7.53
CA ASP A 128 -12.64 -14.47 -7.34
C ASP A 128 -12.84 -15.50 -6.21
N ARG A 129 -11.85 -16.37 -6.01
CA ARG A 129 -11.92 -17.44 -5.01
C ARG A 129 -11.42 -17.03 -3.63
N ASP A 130 -10.32 -16.27 -3.58
CA ASP A 130 -9.50 -16.09 -2.38
C ASP A 130 -9.36 -14.63 -1.91
N GLU A 131 -9.79 -13.65 -2.70
CA GLU A 131 -9.60 -12.23 -2.36
C GLU A 131 -10.94 -11.49 -2.26
N ALA A 132 -11.76 -11.84 -1.27
CA ALA A 132 -13.04 -11.18 -1.07
C ALA A 132 -12.85 -9.68 -0.72
N ASP A 133 -13.81 -8.87 -1.19
CA ASP A 133 -13.85 -7.41 -1.00
C ASP A 133 -12.65 -6.65 -1.59
N THR A 134 -11.98 -7.23 -2.60
CA THR A 134 -10.90 -6.57 -3.35
C THR A 134 -11.35 -6.18 -4.75
N ALA A 135 -10.60 -5.30 -5.40
CA ALA A 135 -10.81 -4.96 -6.80
C ALA A 135 -10.43 -6.15 -7.71
N SER A 136 -11.14 -6.30 -8.83
CA SER A 136 -10.80 -7.26 -9.88
C SER A 136 -9.45 -6.92 -10.53
N MET A 137 -8.87 -7.87 -11.27
CA MET A 137 -7.64 -7.63 -12.03
C MET A 137 -7.78 -6.44 -12.98
N SER A 138 -8.90 -6.33 -13.70
CA SER A 138 -9.15 -5.24 -14.64
C SER A 138 -9.26 -3.88 -13.95
N GLU A 139 -9.88 -3.81 -12.78
CA GLU A 139 -9.98 -2.58 -11.99
C GLU A 139 -8.63 -2.14 -11.44
N ARG A 140 -7.80 -3.10 -10.92
CA ARG A 140 -6.42 -2.81 -10.48
C ARG A 140 -5.57 -2.26 -11.64
N LEU A 141 -5.66 -2.85 -12.83
CA LEU A 141 -4.93 -2.37 -14.01
C LEU A 141 -5.40 -1.00 -14.48
N ALA A 142 -6.71 -0.75 -14.47
CA ALA A 142 -7.26 0.57 -14.80
C ALA A 142 -6.81 1.64 -13.79
N ALA A 143 -6.83 1.33 -12.50
CA ALA A 143 -6.32 2.20 -11.44
C ALA A 143 -4.81 2.46 -11.61
N ALA A 144 -4.03 1.43 -11.92
CA ALA A 144 -2.60 1.54 -12.19
C ALA A 144 -2.31 2.46 -13.38
N GLN A 145 -3.06 2.33 -14.47
CA GLN A 145 -2.93 3.21 -15.63
C GLN A 145 -3.18 4.67 -15.25
N ARG A 146 -4.23 4.96 -14.49
CA ARG A 146 -4.56 6.32 -14.03
C ARG A 146 -3.44 6.91 -13.16
N CYS A 147 -2.88 6.13 -12.26
CA CYS A 147 -1.72 6.55 -11.45
C CYS A 147 -0.48 6.80 -12.32
N GLN A 148 -0.23 5.96 -13.33
CA GLN A 148 0.88 6.16 -14.27
C GLN A 148 0.72 7.47 -15.06
N GLU A 149 -0.47 7.76 -15.56
CA GLU A 149 -0.80 8.99 -16.27
C GLU A 149 -0.63 10.24 -15.38
N ALA A 150 -0.89 10.10 -14.07
CA ALA A 150 -0.65 11.14 -13.06
C ALA A 150 0.82 11.24 -12.59
N GLY A 151 1.74 10.45 -13.16
CA GLY A 151 3.17 10.55 -12.90
C GLY A 151 3.70 9.69 -11.74
N TYR A 152 2.87 8.81 -11.18
CA TYR A 152 3.31 7.86 -10.16
C TYR A 152 4.19 6.76 -10.75
N ARG A 153 5.16 6.28 -9.97
CA ARG A 153 5.84 5.01 -10.26
C ARG A 153 4.91 3.87 -9.89
N LEU A 154 4.92 2.82 -10.70
CA LEU A 154 4.13 1.62 -10.43
C LEU A 154 4.99 0.49 -9.89
N GLY A 155 4.40 -0.33 -9.04
CA GLY A 155 4.92 -1.61 -8.58
C GLY A 155 3.87 -2.71 -8.74
N PHE A 156 4.30 -3.93 -9.05
CA PHE A 156 3.44 -5.11 -9.06
C PHE A 156 4.07 -6.21 -8.22
N HIS A 157 3.32 -6.69 -7.24
CA HIS A 157 3.72 -7.74 -6.33
C HIS A 157 2.95 -9.02 -6.63
N PHE A 158 3.65 -10.06 -7.01
CA PHE A 158 3.10 -11.41 -7.17
C PHE A 158 3.35 -12.20 -5.88
N ASP A 159 2.65 -11.81 -4.82
CA ASP A 159 2.84 -12.31 -3.47
C ASP A 159 1.49 -12.38 -2.71
N PRO A 160 1.04 -13.61 -2.36
CA PRO A 160 1.65 -14.90 -2.67
C PRO A 160 1.42 -15.34 -4.12
N MET A 161 2.34 -16.17 -4.67
CA MET A 161 2.06 -16.97 -5.85
C MET A 161 1.30 -18.22 -5.42
N ILE A 162 0.14 -18.45 -6.00
CA ILE A 162 -0.75 -19.57 -5.63
C ILE A 162 -0.73 -20.61 -6.74
N GLU A 163 -0.29 -21.82 -6.42
CA GLU A 163 -0.32 -22.97 -7.33
C GLU A 163 -1.73 -23.56 -7.41
N TYR A 164 -2.23 -23.74 -8.62
CA TYR A 164 -3.48 -24.42 -8.93
C TYR A 164 -3.39 -25.07 -10.32
N PRO A 165 -4.26 -26.01 -10.71
CA PRO A 165 -4.18 -26.65 -12.04
C PRO A 165 -4.23 -25.60 -13.17
N GLY A 166 -3.11 -25.42 -13.90
CA GLY A 166 -2.99 -24.47 -15.02
C GLY A 166 -2.37 -23.11 -14.68
N TRP A 167 -1.92 -22.92 -13.44
CA TRP A 167 -1.37 -21.63 -12.98
C TRP A 167 -0.17 -21.10 -13.83
N GLU A 168 0.58 -22.01 -14.48
CA GLU A 168 1.72 -21.62 -15.33
C GLU A 168 1.28 -20.92 -16.62
N ALA A 169 0.01 -20.99 -16.99
CA ALA A 169 -0.54 -20.39 -18.21
C ALA A 169 -1.24 -19.04 -17.96
N ASP A 170 -1.55 -18.72 -16.70
CA ASP A 170 -2.21 -17.51 -16.26
C ASP A 170 -1.19 -16.49 -15.75
#